data_c7554141cd82ab18795697ad847afe3b
#
_entry.id   c7554141cd82ab18795697ad847afe3b
#
_cell.length_a   1.000
_cell.length_b   1.000
_cell.length_c   1.000
_cell.angle_alpha   90.00
_cell.angle_beta   90.00
_cell.angle_gamma   90.00
#
_symmetry.space_group_name_H-M   'P 1'
#
loop_
_entity.id
_entity.type
_entity.pdbx_description
1 polymer ?
#
loop_
_entity_poly.entity_id
_entity_poly.type
_entity_poly.pdbx_seq_one_letter_code
_entity_poly.pdbx_strand_id
1 'polypeptide(L)'
;MERKKLNIWTASSFFIFLTYLVFLVYPIVTVLKQALIHEGQFSLANFVTFFSKAYYSETLVNSFKVSITATVTSLVVGTLLAYLFSMYDFKGKKFLQILIIIASMSAPFVGAYSWILLLGRNGVITKFLTNALHLPAIDIYGFKGIVLVFTLQLFPLVFLYVAGTMKSIDNSLLEAAESMGSFGFKRIVTVVLPLLVPTLLAAALLVFMRAFSDFGTPMLIGEGYRTFPVLIYTQFISEVGGNSAFASALAMMAIIIALAIFLIQKYISNRYSFSMNSLHPIEPKKTTKGKMVAIYATVYGIILFSVLPQVYLIYTSFLKTSGMVFVKGYSLNSYKVAFNRMGSAIFNTIRIPLIALVLVVLFATFISYLAVRKRNLFTNLIDSLSMVPYIVPGTVLGIAFISSFNTGLFGSGFLMITGTAFILIMSLSVRRLPYTIRSSVASLQQIAPSIEEAAESLGSSRLNTFAKITTPMMLSGIISGAILSWVTMISELSTSILLYNVKTRTMTVAIYTEVLRGNYGVAAALSTILTVLTVGSLLLFMKISKSNSITL
;
A
#
# COMPACT_ATOMS: atom_id res chain seq x y z
N MET A 1 7.83 22.13 -46.79
CA MET A 1 7.28 21.89 -45.44
C MET A 1 6.43 20.62 -45.49
N GLU A 2 7.05 19.46 -45.20
CA GLU A 2 6.29 18.21 -45.06
C GLU A 2 5.38 18.32 -43.83
N ARG A 3 4.06 18.26 -44.06
CA ARG A 3 3.10 18.03 -42.96
C ARG A 3 3.48 16.73 -42.26
N LYS A 4 4.17 16.79 -41.11
CA LYS A 4 4.36 15.65 -40.22
C LYS A 4 2.98 15.07 -39.93
N LYS A 5 2.58 13.99 -40.64
CA LYS A 5 1.39 13.24 -40.32
C LYS A 5 1.47 12.92 -38.82
N LEU A 6 0.51 13.38 -38.03
CA LEU A 6 0.43 13.12 -36.62
C LEU A 6 0.52 11.60 -36.45
N ASN A 7 1.66 11.13 -35.94
CA ASN A 7 1.84 9.71 -35.68
C ASN A 7 0.85 9.33 -34.60
N ILE A 8 0.07 8.27 -34.80
CA ILE A 8 -0.96 7.78 -33.86
C ILE A 8 -0.42 7.68 -32.42
N TRP A 9 0.86 7.33 -32.27
CA TRP A 9 1.55 7.26 -30.99
C TRP A 9 1.72 8.62 -30.31
N THR A 10 2.00 9.67 -31.08
CA THR A 10 2.11 11.03 -30.55
C THR A 10 0.73 11.57 -30.18
N ALA A 11 -0.29 11.31 -30.96
CA ALA A 11 -1.67 11.68 -30.63
C ALA A 11 -2.15 10.97 -29.36
N SER A 12 -1.88 9.68 -29.25
CA SER A 12 -2.23 8.89 -28.06
C SER A 12 -1.47 9.35 -26.82
N SER A 13 -0.17 9.64 -26.94
CA SER A 13 0.61 10.17 -25.80
C SER A 13 0.10 11.55 -25.36
N PHE A 14 -0.32 12.41 -26.30
CA PHE A 14 -0.93 13.69 -25.97
C PHE A 14 -2.27 13.52 -25.23
N PHE A 15 -3.13 12.60 -25.68
CA PHE A 15 -4.42 12.32 -25.02
C PHE A 15 -4.22 11.79 -23.59
N ILE A 16 -3.29 10.87 -23.40
CA ILE A 16 -2.94 10.36 -22.08
C ILE A 16 -2.38 11.47 -21.19
N PHE A 17 -1.50 12.30 -21.73
CA PHE A 17 -0.96 13.45 -21.02
C PHE A 17 -2.06 14.42 -20.57
N LEU A 18 -3.03 14.69 -21.43
CA LEU A 18 -4.21 15.52 -21.10
C LEU A 18 -5.03 14.88 -19.97
N THR A 19 -5.21 13.56 -19.99
CA THR A 19 -5.89 12.85 -18.90
C THR A 19 -5.15 13.02 -17.56
N TYR A 20 -3.82 12.95 -17.57
CA TYR A 20 -3.01 13.24 -16.38
C TYR A 20 -3.11 14.69 -15.93
N LEU A 21 -3.17 15.63 -16.87
CA LEU A 21 -3.37 17.04 -16.52
C LEU A 21 -4.70 17.26 -15.80
N VAL A 22 -5.78 16.64 -16.27
CA VAL A 22 -7.12 16.80 -15.67
C VAL A 22 -7.26 16.08 -14.34
N PHE A 23 -6.83 14.81 -14.24
CA PHE A 23 -7.11 13.99 -13.06
C PHE A 23 -5.96 13.88 -12.05
N LEU A 24 -4.80 14.44 -12.34
CA LEU A 24 -3.68 14.47 -11.42
C LEU A 24 -3.16 15.88 -11.17
N VAL A 25 -2.75 16.58 -12.23
CA VAL A 25 -2.09 17.88 -12.07
C VAL A 25 -3.09 18.93 -11.59
N TYR A 26 -4.25 19.04 -12.21
CA TYR A 26 -5.27 20.01 -11.85
C TYR A 26 -5.75 19.87 -10.38
N PRO A 27 -6.06 18.67 -9.85
CA PRO A 27 -6.37 18.50 -8.43
C PRO A 27 -5.24 18.96 -7.49
N ILE A 28 -4.00 18.63 -7.80
CA ILE A 28 -2.85 19.06 -6.99
C ILE A 28 -2.70 20.60 -7.05
N VAL A 29 -2.78 21.19 -8.24
CA VAL A 29 -2.69 22.65 -8.41
C VAL A 29 -3.83 23.37 -7.69
N THR A 30 -5.05 22.81 -7.70
CA THR A 30 -6.19 23.38 -6.97
C THR A 30 -5.93 23.42 -5.45
N VAL A 31 -5.40 22.33 -4.87
CA VAL A 31 -5.02 22.32 -3.45
C VAL A 31 -3.91 23.31 -3.16
N LEU A 32 -2.89 23.40 -4.01
CA LEU A 32 -1.81 24.39 -3.86
C LEU A 32 -2.34 25.81 -3.91
N LYS A 33 -3.25 26.09 -4.85
CA LYS A 33 -3.92 27.38 -4.94
C LYS A 33 -4.72 27.71 -3.68
N GLN A 34 -5.54 26.79 -3.20
CA GLN A 34 -6.33 26.99 -1.95
C GLN A 34 -5.46 27.12 -0.71
N ALA A 35 -4.30 26.48 -0.67
CA ALA A 35 -3.35 26.59 0.42
C ALA A 35 -2.67 27.96 0.53
N LEU A 36 -2.43 28.60 -0.63
CA LEU A 36 -1.63 29.84 -0.75
C LEU A 36 -2.45 31.10 -1.02
N ILE A 37 -3.69 30.96 -1.51
CA ILE A 37 -4.53 32.11 -1.87
C ILE A 37 -5.75 32.12 -0.95
N HIS A 38 -5.85 33.19 -0.14
CA HIS A 38 -6.98 33.47 0.73
C HIS A 38 -7.59 34.81 0.33
N GLU A 39 -8.90 34.83 0.06
CA GLU A 39 -9.62 36.04 -0.39
C GLU A 39 -8.96 36.76 -1.59
N GLY A 40 -8.35 35.99 -2.50
CA GLY A 40 -7.68 36.53 -3.70
C GLY A 40 -6.25 37.05 -3.45
N GLN A 41 -5.74 37.01 -2.22
CA GLN A 41 -4.38 37.45 -1.88
C GLN A 41 -3.50 36.27 -1.47
N PHE A 42 -2.20 36.37 -1.76
CA PHE A 42 -1.22 35.38 -1.29
C PHE A 42 -1.07 35.47 0.22
N SER A 43 -1.26 34.33 0.92
CA SER A 43 -1.21 34.28 2.37
C SER A 43 -0.54 32.99 2.86
N LEU A 44 0.39 33.14 3.79
CA LEU A 44 1.00 32.04 4.52
C LEU A 44 0.40 31.84 5.92
N ALA A 45 -0.71 32.51 6.25
CA ALA A 45 -1.32 32.49 7.58
C ALA A 45 -1.65 31.08 8.09
N ASN A 46 -2.09 30.19 7.21
CA ASN A 46 -2.40 28.80 7.54
C ASN A 46 -1.14 28.03 7.98
N PHE A 47 0.00 28.27 7.34
CA PHE A 47 1.28 27.66 7.73
C PHE A 47 1.79 28.23 9.06
N VAL A 48 1.68 29.54 9.26
CA VAL A 48 2.01 30.17 10.53
C VAL A 48 1.13 29.61 11.65
N THR A 49 -0.17 29.47 11.43
CA THR A 49 -1.11 28.86 12.39
C THR A 49 -0.74 27.42 12.72
N PHE A 50 -0.29 26.63 11.73
CA PHE A 50 0.15 25.26 11.98
C PHE A 50 1.37 25.19 12.89
N PHE A 51 2.39 26.01 12.63
CA PHE A 51 3.64 25.97 13.42
C PHE A 51 3.53 26.69 14.76
N SER A 52 2.65 27.68 14.91
CA SER A 52 2.46 28.42 16.15
C SER A 52 1.68 27.65 17.22
N LYS A 53 0.84 26.68 16.83
CA LYS A 53 0.04 25.87 17.76
C LYS A 53 0.65 24.49 17.93
N ALA A 54 1.16 24.18 19.13
CA ALA A 54 1.73 22.87 19.48
C ALA A 54 0.80 21.71 19.10
N TYR A 55 -0.51 21.87 19.33
CA TYR A 55 -1.56 20.92 18.97
C TYR A 55 -1.48 20.45 17.51
N TYR A 56 -1.10 21.32 16.57
CA TYR A 56 -0.96 20.98 15.15
C TYR A 56 0.43 20.45 14.83
N SER A 57 1.48 21.18 15.24
CA SER A 57 2.87 20.84 14.89
C SER A 57 3.33 19.50 15.50
N GLU A 58 2.85 19.15 16.70
CA GLU A 58 3.11 17.84 17.32
C GLU A 58 2.62 16.67 16.47
N THR A 59 1.54 16.81 15.68
CA THR A 59 1.06 15.73 14.83
C THR A 59 2.06 15.33 13.76
N LEU A 60 2.83 16.28 13.25
CA LEU A 60 3.90 16.03 12.31
C LEU A 60 5.07 15.28 12.98
N VAL A 61 5.48 15.75 14.15
CA VAL A 61 6.52 15.10 14.97
C VAL A 61 6.10 13.66 15.32
N ASN A 62 4.85 13.48 15.71
CA ASN A 62 4.28 12.17 16.02
C ASN A 62 4.29 11.22 14.80
N SER A 63 3.95 11.75 13.61
CA SER A 63 4.01 10.97 12.39
C SER A 63 5.43 10.51 12.06
N PHE A 64 6.42 11.39 12.22
CA PHE A 64 7.83 11.00 12.02
C PHE A 64 8.29 9.98 13.06
N LYS A 65 7.99 10.19 14.35
CA LYS A 65 8.34 9.25 15.43
C LYS A 65 7.77 7.84 15.16
N VAL A 66 6.47 7.76 14.86
CA VAL A 66 5.81 6.48 14.55
C VAL A 66 6.42 5.84 13.32
N SER A 67 6.56 6.61 12.22
CA SER A 67 7.03 6.07 10.94
C SER A 67 8.47 5.59 11.01
N ILE A 68 9.36 6.33 11.67
CA ILE A 68 10.76 5.93 11.88
C ILE A 68 10.82 4.67 12.75
N THR A 69 10.11 4.66 13.89
CA THR A 69 10.14 3.51 14.81
C THR A 69 9.56 2.26 14.15
N ALA A 70 8.41 2.39 13.47
CA ALA A 70 7.80 1.27 12.73
C ALA A 70 8.71 0.78 11.58
N THR A 71 9.44 1.67 10.92
CA THR A 71 10.41 1.30 9.89
C THR A 71 11.54 0.49 10.48
N VAL A 72 12.17 0.97 11.54
CA VAL A 72 13.27 0.26 12.19
C VAL A 72 12.83 -1.12 12.70
N THR A 73 11.71 -1.20 13.38
CA THR A 73 11.19 -2.48 13.91
C THR A 73 10.80 -3.45 12.79
N SER A 74 10.18 -2.95 11.71
CA SER A 74 9.85 -3.77 10.53
C SER A 74 11.10 -4.28 9.81
N LEU A 75 12.15 -3.44 9.70
CA LEU A 75 13.44 -3.85 9.13
C LEU A 75 14.08 -4.97 9.96
N VAL A 76 14.09 -4.83 11.27
CA VAL A 76 14.66 -5.86 12.16
C VAL A 76 13.91 -7.18 12.00
N VAL A 77 12.59 -7.16 12.13
CA VAL A 77 11.75 -8.37 12.06
C VAL A 77 11.80 -9.00 10.67
N GLY A 78 11.64 -8.20 9.61
CA GLY A 78 11.62 -8.69 8.23
C GLY A 78 12.96 -9.24 7.77
N THR A 79 14.07 -8.57 8.13
CA THR A 79 15.43 -9.03 7.80
C THR A 79 15.78 -10.30 8.57
N LEU A 80 15.43 -10.39 9.85
CA LEU A 80 15.64 -11.60 10.65
C LEU A 80 14.92 -12.80 10.03
N LEU A 81 13.65 -12.65 9.69
CA LEU A 81 12.88 -13.72 9.05
C LEU A 81 13.46 -14.08 7.68
N ALA A 82 13.78 -13.10 6.83
CA ALA A 82 14.37 -13.35 5.52
C ALA A 82 15.71 -14.09 5.62
N TYR A 83 16.56 -13.72 6.57
CA TYR A 83 17.81 -14.42 6.85
C TYR A 83 17.57 -15.86 7.28
N LEU A 84 16.67 -16.10 8.25
CA LEU A 84 16.36 -17.46 8.71
C LEU A 84 15.78 -18.34 7.60
N PHE A 85 14.90 -17.77 6.77
CA PHE A 85 14.32 -18.48 5.62
C PHE A 85 15.36 -18.82 4.53
N SER A 86 16.34 -17.97 4.31
CA SER A 86 17.35 -18.16 3.28
C SER A 86 18.46 -19.11 3.71
N MET A 87 18.89 -19.04 5.00
CA MET A 87 20.07 -19.77 5.47
C MET A 87 19.76 -21.15 6.03
N TYR A 88 18.54 -21.42 6.50
CA TYR A 88 18.21 -22.66 7.20
C TYR A 88 17.10 -23.44 6.52
N ASP A 89 17.25 -24.78 6.49
CA ASP A 89 16.20 -25.68 6.02
C ASP A 89 15.36 -26.14 7.23
N PHE A 90 14.07 -25.75 7.23
CA PHE A 90 13.09 -26.16 8.25
C PHE A 90 11.74 -26.49 7.62
N LYS A 91 10.96 -27.32 8.28
CA LYS A 91 9.65 -27.76 7.78
C LYS A 91 8.65 -26.60 7.74
N GLY A 92 7.78 -26.62 6.76
CA GLY A 92 6.67 -25.65 6.66
C GLY A 92 7.00 -24.30 6.00
N LYS A 93 8.21 -24.10 5.45
CA LYS A 93 8.61 -22.84 4.80
C LYS A 93 7.56 -22.28 3.82
N LYS A 94 7.07 -23.11 2.89
CA LYS A 94 6.07 -22.68 1.88
C LYS A 94 4.78 -22.21 2.53
N PHE A 95 4.29 -22.95 3.54
CA PHE A 95 3.08 -22.59 4.26
C PHE A 95 3.26 -21.26 5.02
N LEU A 96 4.39 -21.09 5.70
CA LEU A 96 4.70 -19.85 6.43
C LEU A 96 4.88 -18.65 5.51
N GLN A 97 5.45 -18.83 4.31
CA GLN A 97 5.50 -17.77 3.30
C GLN A 97 4.10 -17.32 2.87
N ILE A 98 3.18 -18.26 2.68
CA ILE A 98 1.77 -17.94 2.37
C ILE A 98 1.15 -17.15 3.52
N LEU A 99 1.39 -17.53 4.78
CA LEU A 99 0.89 -16.79 5.95
C LEU A 99 1.47 -15.37 6.03
N ILE A 100 2.75 -15.18 5.74
CA ILE A 100 3.38 -13.84 5.66
C ILE A 100 2.68 -12.98 4.60
N ILE A 101 2.38 -13.54 3.43
CA ILE A 101 1.69 -12.84 2.35
C ILE A 101 0.26 -12.48 2.77
N ILE A 102 -0.47 -13.42 3.37
CA ILE A 102 -1.83 -13.17 3.89
C ILE A 102 -1.79 -12.05 4.95
N ALA A 103 -0.82 -12.07 5.87
CA ALA A 103 -0.64 -11.00 6.86
C ALA A 103 -0.44 -9.62 6.21
N SER A 104 0.33 -9.56 5.10
CA SER A 104 0.58 -8.30 4.39
C SER A 104 -0.63 -7.76 3.62
N MET A 105 -1.61 -8.60 3.33
CA MET A 105 -2.77 -8.26 2.50
C MET A 105 -3.99 -7.79 3.32
N SER A 106 -3.93 -7.89 4.62
CA SER A 106 -4.95 -7.31 5.48
C SER A 106 -5.02 -5.79 5.31
N ALA A 107 -6.23 -5.25 5.18
CA ALA A 107 -6.40 -3.80 5.17
C ALA A 107 -5.84 -3.20 6.48
N PRO A 108 -5.04 -2.13 6.43
CA PRO A 108 -4.34 -1.58 7.60
C PRO A 108 -5.25 -1.37 8.82
N PHE A 109 -6.38 -0.71 8.62
CA PHE A 109 -7.34 -0.41 9.67
C PHE A 109 -8.08 -1.66 10.19
N VAL A 110 -8.23 -2.73 9.38
CA VAL A 110 -8.78 -4.02 9.83
C VAL A 110 -7.81 -4.69 10.80
N GLY A 111 -6.51 -4.61 10.52
CA GLY A 111 -5.48 -5.04 11.46
C GLY A 111 -5.56 -4.29 12.78
N ALA A 112 -5.67 -2.95 12.73
CA ALA A 112 -5.83 -2.10 13.90
C ALA A 112 -7.06 -2.48 14.74
N TYR A 113 -8.21 -2.64 14.09
CA TYR A 113 -9.45 -3.07 14.73
C TYR A 113 -9.31 -4.45 15.39
N SER A 114 -8.70 -5.39 14.70
CA SER A 114 -8.48 -6.75 15.24
C SER A 114 -7.59 -6.75 16.48
N TRP A 115 -6.57 -5.89 16.51
CA TRP A 115 -5.72 -5.70 17.68
C TRP A 115 -6.46 -5.05 18.85
N ILE A 116 -7.42 -4.13 18.59
CA ILE A 116 -8.31 -3.58 19.63
C ILE A 116 -9.16 -4.69 20.25
N LEU A 117 -9.66 -5.63 19.46
CA LEU A 117 -10.42 -6.77 19.98
C LEU A 117 -9.56 -7.72 20.85
N LEU A 118 -8.26 -7.83 20.58
CA LEU A 118 -7.34 -8.67 21.33
C LEU A 118 -6.78 -7.97 22.58
N LEU A 119 -6.22 -6.78 22.42
CA LEU A 119 -5.42 -6.07 23.43
C LEU A 119 -6.06 -4.75 23.90
N GLY A 120 -7.21 -4.35 23.36
CA GLY A 120 -7.93 -3.17 23.84
C GLY A 120 -8.39 -3.33 25.30
N ARG A 121 -8.96 -2.27 25.89
CA ARG A 121 -9.41 -2.27 27.30
C ARG A 121 -10.33 -3.44 27.65
N ASN A 122 -11.16 -3.85 26.71
CA ASN A 122 -12.06 -5.01 26.84
C ASN A 122 -11.57 -6.23 26.04
N GLY A 123 -10.32 -6.23 25.57
CA GLY A 123 -9.75 -7.28 24.74
C GLY A 123 -9.61 -8.61 25.48
N VAL A 124 -9.68 -9.72 24.73
CA VAL A 124 -9.64 -11.05 25.32
C VAL A 124 -8.29 -11.34 26.01
N ILE A 125 -7.19 -10.92 25.41
CA ILE A 125 -5.85 -11.09 26.00
C ILE A 125 -5.71 -10.19 27.23
N THR A 126 -6.17 -8.94 27.17
CA THR A 126 -6.16 -8.02 28.31
C THR A 126 -6.94 -8.60 29.49
N LYS A 127 -8.16 -9.11 29.26
CA LYS A 127 -8.96 -9.76 30.30
C LYS A 127 -8.28 -11.02 30.87
N PHE A 128 -7.64 -11.80 30.02
CA PHE A 128 -6.88 -12.97 30.49
C PHE A 128 -5.69 -12.56 31.36
N LEU A 129 -4.92 -11.57 30.96
CA LEU A 129 -3.78 -11.06 31.73
C LEU A 129 -4.23 -10.48 33.08
N THR A 130 -5.28 -9.68 33.10
CA THR A 130 -5.75 -9.01 34.32
C THR A 130 -6.48 -9.96 35.27
N ASN A 131 -7.38 -10.82 34.74
CA ASN A 131 -8.25 -11.64 35.58
C ASN A 131 -7.62 -12.98 35.97
N ALA A 132 -6.81 -13.61 35.08
CA ALA A 132 -6.21 -14.91 35.32
C ALA A 132 -4.76 -14.82 35.86
N LEU A 133 -3.98 -13.86 35.37
CA LEU A 133 -2.56 -13.72 35.74
C LEU A 133 -2.30 -12.54 36.68
N HIS A 134 -3.32 -11.72 36.99
CA HIS A 134 -3.21 -10.52 37.83
C HIS A 134 -2.11 -9.55 37.38
N LEU A 135 -1.82 -9.53 36.05
CA LEU A 135 -0.86 -8.65 35.44
C LEU A 135 -1.54 -7.33 35.04
N PRO A 136 -0.79 -6.21 34.97
CA PRO A 136 -1.34 -4.94 34.53
C PRO A 136 -1.86 -5.03 33.09
N ALA A 137 -2.94 -4.30 32.79
CA ALA A 137 -3.51 -4.24 31.45
C ALA A 137 -2.49 -3.64 30.46
N ILE A 138 -2.38 -4.27 29.29
CA ILE A 138 -1.59 -3.72 28.19
C ILE A 138 -2.40 -2.61 27.54
N ASP A 139 -1.87 -1.39 27.53
CA ASP A 139 -2.48 -0.29 26.78
C ASP A 139 -1.97 -0.31 25.35
N ILE A 140 -2.85 -0.75 24.44
CA ILE A 140 -2.55 -0.76 23.00
C ILE A 140 -2.79 0.60 22.33
N TYR A 141 -3.39 1.55 23.02
CA TYR A 141 -3.69 2.85 22.43
C TYR A 141 -2.47 3.76 22.38
N GLY A 142 -2.47 4.70 21.43
CA GLY A 142 -1.39 5.65 21.24
C GLY A 142 -0.18 5.08 20.48
N PHE A 143 0.99 5.64 20.78
CA PHE A 143 2.25 5.38 20.07
C PHE A 143 2.61 3.89 19.98
N LYS A 144 2.58 3.18 21.11
CA LYS A 144 3.02 1.77 21.20
C LYS A 144 2.17 0.86 20.32
N GLY A 145 0.86 1.03 20.33
CA GLY A 145 -0.05 0.23 19.53
C GLY A 145 0.05 0.53 18.05
N ILE A 146 0.17 1.80 17.67
CA ILE A 146 0.38 2.16 16.26
C ILE A 146 1.66 1.52 15.72
N VAL A 147 2.77 1.61 16.47
CA VAL A 147 4.05 0.99 16.09
C VAL A 147 3.94 -0.53 16.00
N LEU A 148 3.28 -1.18 16.96
CA LEU A 148 3.06 -2.64 16.94
C LEU A 148 2.31 -3.06 15.67
N VAL A 149 1.18 -2.41 15.40
CA VAL A 149 0.35 -2.73 14.23
C VAL A 149 1.12 -2.50 12.93
N PHE A 150 1.78 -1.35 12.78
CA PHE A 150 2.59 -1.08 11.59
C PHE A 150 3.75 -2.07 11.43
N THR A 151 4.44 -2.43 12.51
CA THR A 151 5.52 -3.42 12.46
C THR A 151 5.03 -4.74 11.89
N LEU A 152 3.93 -5.28 12.47
CA LEU A 152 3.38 -6.57 12.06
C LEU A 152 2.73 -6.57 10.67
N GLN A 153 2.33 -5.41 10.19
CA GLN A 153 1.76 -5.24 8.86
C GLN A 153 2.81 -4.99 7.78
N LEU A 154 3.92 -4.33 8.12
CA LEU A 154 4.89 -3.87 7.14
C LEU A 154 6.17 -4.73 7.09
N PHE A 155 6.48 -5.56 8.13
CA PHE A 155 7.62 -6.48 8.04
C PHE A 155 7.53 -7.47 6.87
N PRO A 156 6.35 -7.93 6.39
CA PRO A 156 6.28 -8.80 5.23
C PRO A 156 6.85 -8.17 3.96
N LEU A 157 6.69 -6.85 3.81
CA LEU A 157 7.29 -6.12 2.70
C LEU A 157 8.82 -6.19 2.76
N VAL A 158 9.40 -5.93 3.93
CA VAL A 158 10.85 -6.06 4.15
C VAL A 158 11.31 -7.49 3.90
N PHE A 159 10.58 -8.48 4.45
CA PHE A 159 10.87 -9.90 4.23
C PHE A 159 10.96 -10.25 2.75
N LEU A 160 9.99 -9.81 1.93
CA LEU A 160 9.98 -10.12 0.49
C LEU A 160 11.16 -9.49 -0.24
N TYR A 161 11.47 -8.21 0.03
CA TYR A 161 12.62 -7.53 -0.57
C TYR A 161 13.94 -8.18 -0.19
N VAL A 162 14.15 -8.42 1.10
CA VAL A 162 15.40 -9.00 1.60
C VAL A 162 15.55 -10.46 1.18
N ALA A 163 14.48 -11.27 1.23
CA ALA A 163 14.50 -12.65 0.79
C ALA A 163 14.78 -12.78 -0.72
N GLY A 164 14.27 -11.82 -1.52
CA GLY A 164 14.61 -11.71 -2.94
C GLY A 164 16.09 -11.48 -3.17
N THR A 165 16.67 -10.49 -2.48
CA THR A 165 18.11 -10.17 -2.58
C THR A 165 18.99 -11.28 -2.02
N MET A 166 18.58 -11.94 -0.93
CA MET A 166 19.33 -13.08 -0.38
C MET A 166 19.52 -14.22 -1.40
N LYS A 167 18.56 -14.43 -2.30
CA LYS A 167 18.67 -15.44 -3.38
C LYS A 167 19.72 -15.06 -4.46
N SER A 168 20.04 -13.78 -4.60
CA SER A 168 21.05 -13.30 -5.55
C SER A 168 22.44 -13.13 -4.96
N ILE A 169 22.63 -13.39 -3.66
CA ILE A 169 23.93 -13.45 -3.01
C ILE A 169 24.61 -14.76 -3.39
N ASP A 170 25.87 -14.68 -3.85
CA ASP A 170 26.68 -15.85 -4.17
C ASP A 170 27.20 -16.51 -2.89
N ASN A 171 27.03 -17.83 -2.76
CA ASN A 171 27.47 -18.59 -1.58
C ASN A 171 29.00 -18.59 -1.42
N SER A 172 29.75 -18.42 -2.51
CA SER A 172 31.23 -18.32 -2.48
C SER A 172 31.72 -17.17 -1.60
N LEU A 173 30.95 -16.05 -1.52
CA LEU A 173 31.27 -14.92 -0.64
C LEU A 173 31.16 -15.32 0.85
N LEU A 174 30.19 -16.17 1.17
CA LEU A 174 30.00 -16.65 2.54
C LEU A 174 31.07 -17.69 2.92
N GLU A 175 31.47 -18.52 1.99
CA GLU A 175 32.53 -19.53 2.17
C GLU A 175 33.90 -18.86 2.30
N ALA A 176 34.19 -17.84 1.48
CA ALA A 176 35.41 -17.05 1.61
C ALA A 176 35.48 -16.34 2.98
N ALA A 177 34.34 -15.79 3.46
CA ALA A 177 34.28 -15.20 4.80
C ALA A 177 34.51 -16.22 5.91
N GLU A 178 33.98 -17.45 5.78
CA GLU A 178 34.25 -18.55 6.70
C GLU A 178 35.74 -18.94 6.71
N SER A 179 36.36 -19.02 5.54
CA SER A 179 37.80 -19.32 5.39
C SER A 179 38.68 -18.25 6.04
N MET A 180 38.22 -17.00 6.09
CA MET A 180 38.86 -15.88 6.78
C MET A 180 38.51 -15.77 8.27
N GLY A 181 37.84 -16.78 8.86
CA GLY A 181 37.49 -16.81 10.29
C GLY A 181 36.28 -15.95 10.67
N SER A 182 35.43 -15.57 9.72
CA SER A 182 34.18 -14.84 9.99
C SER A 182 33.02 -15.79 10.06
N PHE A 183 32.60 -16.16 11.29
CA PHE A 183 31.53 -17.11 11.57
C PHE A 183 30.33 -16.45 12.26
N GLY A 184 29.15 -17.07 12.14
CA GLY A 184 27.96 -16.75 12.91
C GLY A 184 27.53 -15.29 12.78
N PHE A 185 27.38 -14.58 13.91
CA PHE A 185 26.94 -13.19 13.94
C PHE A 185 27.95 -12.23 13.28
N LYS A 186 29.25 -12.49 13.43
CA LYS A 186 30.28 -11.69 12.79
C LYS A 186 30.10 -11.69 11.26
N ARG A 187 29.86 -12.87 10.66
CA ARG A 187 29.60 -12.99 9.21
C ARG A 187 28.34 -12.20 8.78
N ILE A 188 27.29 -12.22 9.60
CA ILE A 188 26.07 -11.44 9.31
C ILE A 188 26.41 -9.95 9.21
N VAL A 189 27.14 -9.40 10.19
CA VAL A 189 27.44 -7.96 10.25
C VAL A 189 28.47 -7.55 9.23
N THR A 190 29.48 -8.38 8.96
CA THR A 190 30.62 -8.00 8.10
C THR A 190 30.42 -8.31 6.62
N VAL A 191 29.53 -9.26 6.28
CA VAL A 191 29.32 -9.69 4.89
C VAL A 191 27.87 -9.55 4.45
N VAL A 192 26.93 -10.22 5.15
CA VAL A 192 25.53 -10.28 4.71
C VAL A 192 24.86 -8.91 4.79
N LEU A 193 24.97 -8.23 5.91
CA LEU A 193 24.34 -6.93 6.13
C LEU A 193 24.83 -5.85 5.14
N PRO A 194 26.14 -5.68 4.89
CA PRO A 194 26.62 -4.74 3.87
C PRO A 194 26.09 -5.02 2.47
N LEU A 195 25.98 -6.28 2.07
CA LEU A 195 25.41 -6.66 0.78
C LEU A 195 23.91 -6.36 0.70
N LEU A 196 23.21 -6.38 1.83
CA LEU A 196 21.76 -6.07 1.92
C LEU A 196 21.46 -4.58 2.06
N VAL A 197 22.45 -3.72 2.38
CA VAL A 197 22.23 -2.27 2.63
C VAL A 197 21.39 -1.59 1.55
N PRO A 198 21.65 -1.75 0.24
CA PRO A 198 20.84 -1.11 -0.79
C PRO A 198 19.36 -1.52 -0.72
N THR A 199 19.11 -2.81 -0.53
CA THR A 199 17.75 -3.36 -0.40
C THR A 199 17.08 -2.90 0.89
N LEU A 200 17.81 -2.88 2.00
CA LEU A 200 17.31 -2.39 3.29
C LEU A 200 16.94 -0.92 3.23
N LEU A 201 17.75 -0.09 2.56
CA LEU A 201 17.44 1.33 2.36
C LEU A 201 16.18 1.52 1.49
N ALA A 202 16.06 0.74 0.41
CA ALA A 202 14.87 0.78 -0.44
C ALA A 202 13.60 0.32 0.33
N ALA A 203 13.69 -0.78 1.06
CA ALA A 203 12.61 -1.28 1.89
C ALA A 203 12.24 -0.31 3.03
N ALA A 204 13.25 0.29 3.69
CA ALA A 204 13.06 1.27 4.75
C ALA A 204 12.22 2.46 4.28
N LEU A 205 12.56 3.01 3.12
CA LEU A 205 11.84 4.15 2.57
C LEU A 205 10.41 3.81 2.15
N LEU A 206 10.19 2.61 1.60
CA LEU A 206 8.84 2.14 1.29
C LEU A 206 7.99 1.93 2.53
N VAL A 207 8.55 1.32 3.57
CA VAL A 207 7.87 1.12 4.87
C VAL A 207 7.57 2.48 5.51
N PHE A 208 8.54 3.39 5.53
CA PHE A 208 8.37 4.73 6.06
C PHE A 208 7.23 5.48 5.35
N MET A 209 7.23 5.48 4.01
CA MET A 209 6.19 6.15 3.23
C MET A 209 4.80 5.56 3.49
N ARG A 210 4.69 4.24 3.61
CA ARG A 210 3.42 3.59 3.95
C ARG A 210 2.94 3.96 5.35
N ALA A 211 3.81 3.91 6.35
CA ALA A 211 3.49 4.28 7.73
C ALA A 211 3.13 5.76 7.86
N PHE A 212 3.91 6.65 7.21
CA PHE A 212 3.67 8.10 7.24
C PHE A 212 2.36 8.51 6.55
N SER A 213 1.96 7.77 5.51
CA SER A 213 0.74 8.09 4.73
C SER A 213 -0.51 7.37 5.24
N ASP A 214 -0.39 6.46 6.21
CA ASP A 214 -1.54 5.73 6.73
C ASP A 214 -2.39 6.61 7.64
N PHE A 215 -3.68 6.62 7.31
CA PHE A 215 -4.70 7.32 8.08
C PHE A 215 -5.45 6.37 9.02
N GLY A 216 -5.76 5.16 8.51
CA GLY A 216 -6.72 4.27 9.14
C GLY A 216 -6.28 3.71 10.49
N THR A 217 -5.04 3.27 10.59
CA THR A 217 -4.50 2.70 11.84
C THR A 217 -4.40 3.75 12.95
N PRO A 218 -3.77 4.93 12.74
CA PRO A 218 -3.72 5.96 13.77
C PRO A 218 -5.09 6.51 14.16
N MET A 219 -6.04 6.57 13.24
CA MET A 219 -7.40 7.04 13.54
C MET A 219 -8.14 6.11 14.49
N LEU A 220 -7.91 4.79 14.42
CA LEU A 220 -8.56 3.81 15.28
C LEU A 220 -7.86 3.58 16.62
N ILE A 221 -6.52 3.50 16.62
CA ILE A 221 -5.74 3.15 17.82
C ILE A 221 -5.11 4.38 18.47
N GLY A 222 -4.95 5.47 17.74
CA GLY A 222 -4.17 6.62 18.19
C GLY A 222 -4.74 7.32 19.42
N GLU A 223 -6.07 7.36 19.59
CA GLU A 223 -6.75 8.16 20.63
C GLU A 223 -6.21 9.59 20.68
N GLY A 224 -5.55 9.94 21.79
CA GLY A 224 -4.91 11.26 21.96
C GLY A 224 -3.60 11.43 21.19
N TYR A 225 -2.98 10.35 20.70
CA TYR A 225 -1.75 10.40 19.92
C TYR A 225 -2.06 10.60 18.43
N ARG A 226 -2.25 11.86 18.06
CA ARG A 226 -2.65 12.23 16.70
C ARG A 226 -1.47 12.26 15.74
N THR A 227 -1.69 11.76 14.52
CA THR A 227 -0.74 11.82 13.41
C THR A 227 -1.19 12.83 12.37
N PHE A 228 -0.27 13.24 11.51
CA PHE A 228 -0.50 14.27 10.51
C PHE A 228 -1.61 13.90 9.50
N PRO A 229 -1.70 12.65 8.94
CA PRO A 229 -2.82 12.26 8.09
C PRO A 229 -4.18 12.31 8.79
N VAL A 230 -4.22 12.01 10.10
CA VAL A 230 -5.44 12.13 10.90
C VAL A 230 -5.85 13.59 11.06
N LEU A 231 -4.88 14.49 11.32
CA LEU A 231 -5.13 15.93 11.39
C LEU A 231 -5.72 16.45 10.06
N ILE A 232 -5.12 16.10 8.93
CA ILE A 232 -5.61 16.50 7.60
C ILE A 232 -7.08 16.11 7.43
N TYR A 233 -7.40 14.86 7.75
CA TYR A 233 -8.77 14.34 7.66
C TYR A 233 -9.74 15.07 8.59
N THR A 234 -9.39 15.22 9.86
CA THR A 234 -10.27 15.85 10.85
C THR A 234 -10.50 17.33 10.57
N GLN A 235 -9.51 18.06 10.09
CA GLN A 235 -9.65 19.47 9.70
C GLN A 235 -10.53 19.66 8.47
N PHE A 236 -10.53 18.67 7.54
CA PHE A 236 -11.34 18.74 6.34
C PHE A 236 -12.82 18.40 6.60
N ILE A 237 -13.10 17.40 7.47
CA ILE A 237 -14.48 16.89 7.74
C ILE A 237 -15.15 17.61 8.93
N SER A 238 -14.45 18.48 9.65
CA SER A 238 -15.01 19.13 10.84
C SER A 238 -16.32 19.83 10.53
N GLU A 239 -17.41 19.41 11.18
CA GLU A 239 -18.76 20.01 11.05
C GLU A 239 -18.80 21.42 11.65
N VAL A 240 -17.94 21.72 12.61
CA VAL A 240 -17.84 23.02 13.27
C VAL A 240 -16.75 23.87 12.58
N GLY A 241 -17.11 24.47 11.45
CA GLY A 241 -16.24 25.41 10.76
C GLY A 241 -15.01 24.77 10.09
N GLY A 242 -15.18 23.65 9.38
CA GLY A 242 -14.12 23.02 8.60
C GLY A 242 -13.41 24.05 7.72
N ASN A 243 -12.12 24.29 7.98
CA ASN A 243 -11.33 25.23 7.20
C ASN A 243 -10.67 24.49 6.04
N SER A 244 -11.35 24.49 4.88
CA SER A 244 -10.83 23.85 3.66
C SER A 244 -9.49 24.43 3.22
N ALA A 245 -9.24 25.72 3.45
CA ALA A 245 -7.96 26.36 3.13
C ALA A 245 -6.85 25.86 4.06
N PHE A 246 -7.15 25.70 5.38
CA PHE A 246 -6.19 25.13 6.32
C PHE A 246 -5.91 23.65 6.00
N ALA A 247 -6.94 22.85 5.73
CA ALA A 247 -6.76 21.46 5.30
C ALA A 247 -5.95 21.34 3.99
N SER A 248 -6.14 22.28 3.06
CA SER A 248 -5.35 22.36 1.82
C SER A 248 -3.89 22.74 2.10
N ALA A 249 -3.63 23.63 3.06
CA ALA A 249 -2.26 23.95 3.49
C ALA A 249 -1.56 22.73 4.12
N LEU A 250 -2.25 21.96 4.96
CA LEU A 250 -1.73 20.70 5.50
C LEU A 250 -1.48 19.67 4.38
N ALA A 251 -2.40 19.58 3.41
CA ALA A 251 -2.24 18.69 2.25
C ALA A 251 -1.02 19.07 1.40
N MET A 252 -0.78 20.38 1.18
CA MET A 252 0.43 20.87 0.51
C MET A 252 1.69 20.48 1.28
N MET A 253 1.72 20.63 2.58
CA MET A 253 2.85 20.20 3.42
C MET A 253 3.10 18.70 3.28
N ALA A 254 2.04 17.87 3.29
CA ALA A 254 2.16 16.43 3.10
C ALA A 254 2.76 16.08 1.73
N ILE A 255 2.36 16.78 0.65
CA ILE A 255 2.93 16.60 -0.69
C ILE A 255 4.42 16.95 -0.70
N ILE A 256 4.80 18.09 -0.12
CA ILE A 256 6.21 18.51 -0.07
C ILE A 256 7.07 17.50 0.69
N ILE A 257 6.61 17.05 1.86
CA ILE A 257 7.33 16.06 2.67
C ILE A 257 7.45 14.74 1.91
N ALA A 258 6.36 14.27 1.33
CA ALA A 258 6.35 13.02 0.56
C ALA A 258 7.27 13.08 -0.66
N LEU A 259 7.28 14.22 -1.37
CA LEU A 259 8.18 14.48 -2.51
C LEU A 259 9.65 14.50 -2.06
N ALA A 260 9.97 15.17 -0.97
CA ALA A 260 11.32 15.22 -0.43
C ALA A 260 11.84 13.80 -0.09
N ILE A 261 11.01 13.00 0.60
CA ILE A 261 11.34 11.62 0.95
C ILE A 261 11.55 10.77 -0.31
N PHE A 262 10.69 10.94 -1.32
CA PHE A 262 10.82 10.23 -2.59
C PHE A 262 12.10 10.62 -3.35
N LEU A 263 12.46 11.90 -3.38
CA LEU A 263 13.70 12.35 -4.01
C LEU A 263 14.93 11.77 -3.28
N ILE A 264 14.90 11.73 -1.95
CA ILE A 264 15.93 11.07 -1.13
C ILE A 264 15.99 9.58 -1.49
N GLN A 265 14.84 8.91 -1.58
CA GLN A 265 14.77 7.50 -1.98
C GLN A 265 15.39 7.26 -3.35
N LYS A 266 15.03 8.07 -4.35
CA LYS A 266 15.54 7.96 -5.71
C LYS A 266 17.07 8.17 -5.76
N TYR A 267 17.57 9.17 -5.02
CA TYR A 267 19.00 9.44 -4.91
C TYR A 267 19.74 8.26 -4.28
N ILE A 268 19.27 7.75 -3.14
CA ILE A 268 19.88 6.62 -2.43
C ILE A 268 19.84 5.35 -3.29
N SER A 269 18.69 5.03 -3.88
CA SER A 269 18.52 3.87 -4.74
C SER A 269 19.49 3.89 -5.92
N ASN A 270 19.67 5.04 -6.57
CA ASN A 270 20.61 5.18 -7.69
C ASN A 270 22.08 5.11 -7.27
N ARG A 271 22.41 5.60 -6.06
CA ARG A 271 23.80 5.64 -5.55
C ARG A 271 24.30 4.26 -5.11
N TYR A 272 23.41 3.43 -4.58
CA TYR A 272 23.75 2.14 -3.95
C TYR A 272 23.20 0.92 -4.71
N SER A 273 22.81 1.08 -6.00
CA SER A 273 22.38 -0.07 -6.79
C SER A 273 23.57 -0.94 -7.17
N PHE A 274 23.56 -2.20 -6.74
CA PHE A 274 24.49 -3.23 -7.19
C PHE A 274 23.70 -4.29 -7.97
N SER A 275 24.18 -4.65 -9.15
CA SER A 275 23.70 -5.85 -9.83
C SER A 275 24.48 -7.05 -9.28
N MET A 276 23.81 -7.91 -8.52
CA MET A 276 24.37 -9.18 -8.08
C MET A 276 23.76 -10.29 -8.94
N ASN A 277 24.62 -11.04 -9.61
CA ASN A 277 24.26 -12.29 -10.28
C ASN A 277 24.94 -13.43 -9.53
N SER A 278 24.15 -14.26 -8.87
CA SER A 278 24.63 -15.45 -8.19
C SER A 278 24.85 -16.57 -9.20
N LEU A 279 26.08 -17.05 -9.29
CA LEU A 279 26.41 -18.29 -10.00
C LEU A 279 26.15 -19.51 -9.09
N HIS A 280 26.33 -19.34 -7.78
CA HIS A 280 26.10 -20.36 -6.76
C HIS A 280 25.14 -19.80 -5.70
N PRO A 281 23.80 -19.96 -5.84
CA PRO A 281 22.84 -19.44 -4.88
C PRO A 281 23.01 -20.10 -3.50
N ILE A 282 22.64 -19.37 -2.45
CA ILE A 282 22.73 -19.87 -1.07
C ILE A 282 21.79 -21.08 -0.92
N GLU A 283 22.38 -22.22 -0.54
CA GLU A 283 21.61 -23.42 -0.19
C GLU A 283 21.29 -23.45 1.32
N PRO A 284 20.00 -23.62 1.70
CA PRO A 284 19.63 -23.70 3.09
C PRO A 284 20.25 -24.92 3.78
N LYS A 285 20.95 -24.71 4.90
CA LYS A 285 21.65 -25.77 5.65
C LYS A 285 20.83 -26.24 6.84
N LYS A 286 20.89 -27.53 7.16
CA LYS A 286 20.40 -28.08 8.43
C LYS A 286 21.35 -27.63 9.55
N THR A 287 20.80 -27.43 10.76
CA THR A 287 21.59 -26.99 11.92
C THR A 287 21.35 -27.92 13.12
N THR A 288 22.05 -27.67 14.22
CA THR A 288 21.92 -28.45 15.47
C THR A 288 20.49 -28.37 16.03
N LYS A 289 20.05 -29.42 16.74
CA LYS A 289 18.69 -29.50 17.32
C LYS A 289 18.33 -28.26 18.15
N GLY A 290 19.22 -27.77 19.00
CA GLY A 290 18.97 -26.60 19.85
C GLY A 290 18.76 -25.32 19.04
N LYS A 291 19.61 -25.04 18.04
CA LYS A 291 19.43 -23.90 17.12
C LYS A 291 18.15 -24.04 16.30
N MET A 292 17.79 -25.26 15.89
CA MET A 292 16.57 -25.50 15.13
C MET A 292 15.32 -25.18 15.97
N VAL A 293 15.29 -25.53 17.25
CA VAL A 293 14.18 -25.16 18.16
C VAL A 293 14.06 -23.64 18.27
N ALA A 294 15.18 -22.92 18.43
CA ALA A 294 15.16 -21.45 18.47
C ALA A 294 14.63 -20.86 17.15
N ILE A 295 15.04 -21.41 15.99
CA ILE A 295 14.54 -20.98 14.67
C ILE A 295 13.03 -21.20 14.57
N TYR A 296 12.54 -22.38 14.94
CA TYR A 296 11.10 -22.67 14.96
C TYR A 296 10.35 -21.70 15.87
N ALA A 297 10.81 -21.52 17.11
CA ALA A 297 10.18 -20.62 18.07
C ALA A 297 10.10 -19.18 17.52
N THR A 298 11.19 -18.67 16.95
CA THR A 298 11.23 -17.32 16.38
C THR A 298 10.33 -17.19 15.16
N VAL A 299 10.50 -18.09 14.18
CA VAL A 299 9.78 -17.98 12.89
C VAL A 299 8.28 -18.21 13.09
N TYR A 300 7.91 -19.31 13.74
CA TYR A 300 6.49 -19.60 13.99
C TYR A 300 5.89 -18.58 14.97
N GLY A 301 6.62 -18.18 16.02
CA GLY A 301 6.17 -17.18 16.98
C GLY A 301 5.80 -15.86 16.32
N ILE A 302 6.70 -15.29 15.52
CA ILE A 302 6.44 -14.02 14.84
C ILE A 302 5.29 -14.15 13.82
N ILE A 303 5.28 -15.20 13.01
CA ILE A 303 4.29 -15.34 11.94
C ILE A 303 2.91 -15.64 12.53
N LEU A 304 2.79 -16.55 13.49
CA LEU A 304 1.52 -16.84 14.16
C LEU A 304 0.99 -15.61 14.90
N PHE A 305 1.87 -14.87 15.59
CA PHE A 305 1.49 -13.62 16.25
C PHE A 305 0.98 -12.57 15.25
N SER A 306 1.57 -12.48 14.06
CA SER A 306 1.10 -11.54 13.03
C SER A 306 -0.24 -11.92 12.40
N VAL A 307 -0.58 -13.21 12.35
CA VAL A 307 -1.83 -13.72 11.78
C VAL A 307 -2.94 -13.82 12.85
N LEU A 308 -2.58 -13.91 14.13
CA LEU A 308 -3.51 -14.05 15.25
C LEU A 308 -4.68 -13.05 15.23
N PRO A 309 -4.49 -11.74 14.98
CA PRO A 309 -5.60 -10.78 14.94
C PRO A 309 -6.63 -11.11 13.87
N GLN A 310 -6.20 -11.58 12.71
CA GLN A 310 -7.10 -11.93 11.60
C GLN A 310 -7.92 -13.19 11.93
N VAL A 311 -7.27 -14.22 12.52
CA VAL A 311 -7.95 -15.43 12.96
C VAL A 311 -8.97 -15.11 14.05
N TYR A 312 -8.59 -14.26 15.01
CA TYR A 312 -9.49 -13.83 16.06
C TYR A 312 -10.65 -12.99 15.55
N LEU A 313 -10.41 -12.13 14.56
CA LEU A 313 -11.45 -11.36 13.89
C LEU A 313 -12.49 -12.27 13.21
N ILE A 314 -12.02 -13.29 12.47
CA ILE A 314 -12.88 -14.28 11.85
C ILE A 314 -13.70 -15.01 12.94
N TYR A 315 -13.08 -15.42 14.03
CA TYR A 315 -13.77 -16.05 15.16
C TYR A 315 -14.88 -15.13 15.73
N THR A 316 -14.56 -13.85 15.99
CA THR A 316 -15.53 -12.91 16.57
C THR A 316 -16.69 -12.58 15.64
N SER A 317 -16.53 -12.72 14.32
CA SER A 317 -17.62 -12.51 13.36
C SER A 317 -18.78 -13.51 13.49
N PHE A 318 -18.52 -14.66 14.11
CA PHE A 318 -19.53 -15.69 14.41
C PHE A 318 -20.12 -15.59 15.80
N LEU A 319 -19.63 -14.70 16.66
CA LEU A 319 -20.17 -14.53 18.02
C LEU A 319 -21.49 -13.76 18.02
N LYS A 320 -22.34 -14.05 18.99
CA LYS A 320 -23.52 -13.23 19.29
C LYS A 320 -23.09 -11.86 19.81
N THR A 321 -23.81 -10.82 19.42
CA THR A 321 -23.64 -9.46 19.93
C THR A 321 -24.90 -8.96 20.60
N SER A 322 -24.75 -8.25 21.71
CA SER A 322 -25.80 -7.49 22.38
C SER A 322 -25.33 -6.04 22.49
N GLY A 323 -25.84 -5.17 21.62
CA GLY A 323 -25.32 -3.81 21.46
C GLY A 323 -23.84 -3.83 21.04
N MET A 324 -22.98 -3.15 21.79
CA MET A 324 -21.55 -3.02 21.53
C MET A 324 -20.70 -4.18 22.09
N VAL A 325 -21.31 -5.22 22.68
CA VAL A 325 -20.57 -6.27 23.41
C VAL A 325 -20.80 -7.64 22.77
N PHE A 326 -19.72 -8.43 22.66
CA PHE A 326 -19.83 -9.84 22.33
C PHE A 326 -20.31 -10.63 23.55
N VAL A 327 -21.33 -11.46 23.35
CA VAL A 327 -21.90 -12.34 24.39
C VAL A 327 -21.66 -13.81 24.06
N LYS A 328 -21.80 -14.69 25.05
CA LYS A 328 -21.63 -16.13 24.85
C LYS A 328 -22.62 -16.68 23.82
N GLY A 329 -22.14 -17.52 22.94
CA GLY A 329 -22.89 -18.21 21.89
C GLY A 329 -22.55 -17.75 20.48
N TYR A 330 -22.87 -18.59 19.50
CA TYR A 330 -22.62 -18.34 18.09
C TYR A 330 -23.88 -17.86 17.38
N SER A 331 -23.71 -17.01 16.37
CA SER A 331 -24.81 -16.50 15.56
C SER A 331 -24.32 -16.01 14.20
N LEU A 332 -25.13 -16.20 13.18
CA LEU A 332 -24.92 -15.60 11.85
C LEU A 332 -25.64 -14.26 11.70
N ASN A 333 -26.19 -13.69 12.79
CA ASN A 333 -26.96 -12.45 12.72
C ASN A 333 -26.12 -11.29 12.21
N SER A 334 -24.86 -11.18 12.60
CA SER A 334 -23.93 -10.15 12.10
C SER A 334 -23.77 -10.21 10.58
N TYR A 335 -23.72 -11.41 10.00
CA TYR A 335 -23.70 -11.62 8.54
C TYR A 335 -25.04 -11.25 7.90
N LYS A 336 -26.18 -11.66 8.50
CA LYS A 336 -27.51 -11.29 8.00
C LYS A 336 -27.66 -9.77 7.94
N VAL A 337 -27.26 -9.07 8.99
CA VAL A 337 -27.28 -7.60 9.03
C VAL A 337 -26.30 -7.01 8.00
N ALA A 338 -25.09 -7.55 7.87
CA ALA A 338 -24.11 -7.11 6.88
C ALA A 338 -24.66 -7.21 5.45
N PHE A 339 -25.27 -8.35 5.07
CA PHE A 339 -25.85 -8.52 3.73
C PHE A 339 -27.09 -7.66 3.52
N ASN A 340 -28.00 -7.58 4.50
CA ASN A 340 -29.26 -6.86 4.34
C ASN A 340 -29.09 -5.34 4.33
N ARG A 341 -28.22 -4.79 5.22
CA ARG A 341 -28.04 -3.34 5.34
C ARG A 341 -26.85 -2.80 4.55
N MET A 342 -25.84 -3.64 4.27
CA MET A 342 -24.58 -3.23 3.65
C MET A 342 -24.30 -3.98 2.34
N GLY A 343 -25.27 -4.68 1.76
CA GLY A 343 -25.12 -5.42 0.50
C GLY A 343 -24.61 -4.56 -0.64
N SER A 344 -25.07 -3.30 -0.71
CA SER A 344 -24.55 -2.32 -1.68
C SER A 344 -23.06 -2.03 -1.48
N ALA A 345 -22.57 -1.96 -0.23
CA ALA A 345 -21.16 -1.73 0.06
C ALA A 345 -20.31 -2.94 -0.34
N ILE A 346 -20.81 -4.17 -0.13
CA ILE A 346 -20.15 -5.40 -0.59
C ILE A 346 -20.04 -5.40 -2.11
N PHE A 347 -21.11 -5.10 -2.83
CA PHE A 347 -21.14 -5.01 -4.28
C PHE A 347 -20.22 -3.91 -4.82
N ASN A 348 -20.25 -2.72 -4.23
CA ASN A 348 -19.41 -1.60 -4.63
C ASN A 348 -17.91 -1.89 -4.45
N THR A 349 -17.53 -2.67 -3.43
CA THR A 349 -16.13 -3.05 -3.17
C THR A 349 -15.57 -3.95 -4.28
N ILE A 350 -16.41 -4.64 -5.02
CA ILE A 350 -16.01 -5.41 -6.19
C ILE A 350 -16.14 -4.57 -7.46
N ARG A 351 -17.30 -3.94 -7.67
CA ARG A 351 -17.62 -3.23 -8.91
C ARG A 351 -16.73 -2.02 -9.18
N ILE A 352 -16.53 -1.16 -8.17
CA ILE A 352 -15.76 0.09 -8.34
C ILE A 352 -14.28 -0.22 -8.63
N PRO A 353 -13.57 -1.05 -7.82
CA PRO A 353 -12.20 -1.44 -8.13
C PRO A 353 -12.05 -2.24 -9.43
N LEU A 354 -13.04 -3.05 -9.81
CA LEU A 354 -12.98 -3.80 -11.07
C LEU A 354 -12.99 -2.87 -12.29
N ILE A 355 -13.87 -1.88 -12.30
CA ILE A 355 -13.90 -0.87 -13.37
C ILE A 355 -12.59 -0.05 -13.38
N ALA A 356 -12.12 0.36 -12.20
CA ALA A 356 -10.85 1.06 -12.06
C ALA A 356 -9.67 0.20 -12.55
N LEU A 357 -9.66 -1.11 -12.26
CA LEU A 357 -8.63 -2.03 -12.70
C LEU A 357 -8.58 -2.18 -14.23
N VAL A 358 -9.74 -2.25 -14.88
CA VAL A 358 -9.80 -2.29 -16.36
C VAL A 358 -9.15 -1.02 -16.93
N LEU A 359 -9.48 0.16 -16.40
CA LEU A 359 -8.85 1.40 -16.82
C LEU A 359 -7.34 1.38 -16.56
N VAL A 360 -6.91 0.95 -15.38
CA VAL A 360 -5.49 0.84 -15.02
C VAL A 360 -4.74 -0.09 -15.98
N VAL A 361 -5.27 -1.26 -16.27
CA VAL A 361 -4.62 -2.21 -17.19
C VAL A 361 -4.49 -1.63 -18.59
N LEU A 362 -5.55 -1.02 -19.12
CA LEU A 362 -5.54 -0.41 -20.45
C LEU A 362 -4.51 0.72 -20.52
N PHE A 363 -4.61 1.70 -19.62
CA PHE A 363 -3.69 2.84 -19.61
C PHE A 363 -2.25 2.43 -19.31
N ALA A 364 -2.02 1.55 -18.34
CA ALA A 364 -0.68 1.12 -17.96
C ALA A 364 0.03 0.37 -19.09
N THR A 365 -0.67 -0.53 -19.78
CA THR A 365 -0.11 -1.26 -20.94
C THR A 365 0.33 -0.28 -22.02
N PHE A 366 -0.52 0.69 -22.33
CA PHE A 366 -0.24 1.69 -23.36
C PHE A 366 0.90 2.63 -22.96
N ILE A 367 0.86 3.17 -21.74
CA ILE A 367 1.90 4.06 -21.18
C ILE A 367 3.25 3.35 -21.15
N SER A 368 3.30 2.08 -20.72
CA SER A 368 4.53 1.30 -20.65
C SER A 368 5.16 1.11 -22.01
N TYR A 369 4.35 0.83 -23.03
CA TYR A 369 4.81 0.74 -24.42
C TYR A 369 5.38 2.07 -24.92
N LEU A 370 4.65 3.16 -24.71
CA LEU A 370 5.11 4.49 -25.09
C LEU A 370 6.41 4.89 -24.40
N ALA A 371 6.52 4.65 -23.09
CA ALA A 371 7.68 5.02 -22.30
C ALA A 371 8.96 4.27 -22.70
N VAL A 372 8.84 3.00 -23.15
CA VAL A 372 10.00 2.17 -23.52
C VAL A 372 10.32 2.26 -25.00
N ARG A 373 9.31 2.20 -25.88
CA ARG A 373 9.49 2.06 -27.34
C ARG A 373 9.34 3.35 -28.14
N LYS A 374 8.57 4.33 -27.64
CA LYS A 374 8.17 5.53 -28.41
C LYS A 374 8.46 6.80 -27.60
N ARG A 375 9.71 6.97 -27.17
CA ARG A 375 10.12 8.12 -26.35
C ARG A 375 9.93 9.43 -27.09
N ASN A 376 9.17 10.34 -26.48
CA ASN A 376 9.00 11.74 -26.89
C ASN A 376 8.83 12.61 -25.64
N LEU A 377 8.67 13.93 -25.81
CA LEU A 377 8.50 14.85 -24.69
C LEU A 377 7.30 14.46 -23.80
N PHE A 378 6.15 14.13 -24.40
CA PHE A 378 4.93 13.76 -23.64
C PHE A 378 5.13 12.46 -22.89
N THR A 379 5.76 11.44 -23.49
CA THR A 379 6.00 10.16 -22.82
C THR A 379 6.95 10.29 -21.63
N ASN A 380 7.97 11.14 -21.72
CA ASN A 380 8.86 11.43 -20.61
C ASN A 380 8.15 12.15 -19.45
N LEU A 381 7.25 13.10 -19.79
CA LEU A 381 6.42 13.78 -18.81
C LEU A 381 5.43 12.81 -18.15
N ILE A 382 4.76 11.95 -18.94
CA ILE A 382 3.84 10.92 -18.42
C ILE A 382 4.58 9.97 -17.47
N ASP A 383 5.78 9.49 -17.83
CA ASP A 383 6.55 8.59 -16.97
C ASP A 383 6.90 9.25 -15.63
N SER A 384 7.29 10.52 -15.65
CA SER A 384 7.58 11.29 -14.45
C SER A 384 6.32 11.54 -13.60
N LEU A 385 5.23 11.99 -14.24
CA LEU A 385 3.95 12.25 -13.57
C LEU A 385 3.30 10.97 -13.01
N SER A 386 3.51 9.84 -13.69
CA SER A 386 2.94 8.57 -13.25
C SER A 386 3.40 8.13 -11.87
N MET A 387 4.52 8.66 -11.36
CA MET A 387 5.02 8.34 -10.02
C MET A 387 4.41 9.21 -8.91
N VAL A 388 3.87 10.38 -9.26
CA VAL A 388 3.31 11.32 -8.27
C VAL A 388 2.20 10.72 -7.41
N PRO A 389 1.20 9.98 -7.97
CA PRO A 389 0.13 9.38 -7.16
C PRO A 389 0.61 8.32 -6.18
N TYR A 390 1.77 7.71 -6.43
CA TYR A 390 2.37 6.74 -5.52
C TYR A 390 2.86 7.39 -4.22
N ILE A 391 3.28 8.65 -4.34
CA ILE A 391 3.89 9.42 -3.26
C ILE A 391 2.82 10.11 -2.41
N VAL A 392 1.78 10.64 -3.06
CA VAL A 392 0.75 11.47 -2.41
C VAL A 392 -0.11 10.62 -1.47
N PRO A 393 -0.26 11.02 -0.18
CA PRO A 393 -1.17 10.34 0.75
C PRO A 393 -2.61 10.30 0.24
N GLY A 394 -3.34 9.22 0.56
CA GLY A 394 -4.71 9.05 0.08
C GLY A 394 -5.69 10.12 0.52
N THR A 395 -5.56 10.59 1.76
CA THR A 395 -6.37 11.71 2.28
C THR A 395 -6.14 12.99 1.49
N VAL A 396 -4.89 13.28 1.14
CA VAL A 396 -4.52 14.46 0.33
C VAL A 396 -5.13 14.37 -1.07
N LEU A 397 -5.04 13.19 -1.71
CA LEU A 397 -5.65 12.98 -3.02
C LEU A 397 -7.18 13.11 -2.95
N GLY A 398 -7.82 12.60 -1.90
CA GLY A 398 -9.26 12.73 -1.68
C GLY A 398 -9.69 14.19 -1.57
N ILE A 399 -8.99 14.99 -0.77
CA ILE A 399 -9.22 16.44 -0.65
C ILE A 399 -9.02 17.12 -2.01
N ALA A 400 -7.95 16.80 -2.72
CA ALA A 400 -7.66 17.37 -4.02
C ALA A 400 -8.78 17.11 -5.04
N PHE A 401 -9.33 15.89 -5.06
CA PHE A 401 -10.44 15.54 -5.94
C PHE A 401 -11.73 16.28 -5.57
N ILE A 402 -12.10 16.36 -4.29
CA ILE A 402 -13.29 17.11 -3.85
C ILE A 402 -13.13 18.59 -4.21
N SER A 403 -12.02 19.19 -3.81
CA SER A 403 -11.77 20.63 -4.04
C SER A 403 -11.78 21.01 -5.52
N SER A 404 -11.39 20.08 -6.40
CA SER A 404 -11.30 20.35 -7.83
C SER A 404 -12.59 20.10 -8.60
N PHE A 405 -13.34 19.06 -8.20
CA PHE A 405 -14.48 18.59 -9.00
C PHE A 405 -15.84 18.86 -8.35
N ASN A 406 -15.88 19.53 -7.20
CA ASN A 406 -17.15 19.92 -6.57
C ASN A 406 -17.92 20.97 -7.38
N THR A 407 -17.19 21.91 -7.98
CA THR A 407 -17.75 22.96 -8.85
C THR A 407 -17.50 22.70 -10.33
N GLY A 408 -16.92 21.54 -10.67
CA GLY A 408 -16.49 21.19 -12.01
C GLY A 408 -15.14 21.78 -12.40
N LEU A 409 -14.68 21.44 -13.61
CA LEU A 409 -13.37 21.86 -14.10
C LEU A 409 -13.31 23.39 -14.21
N PHE A 410 -12.37 24.02 -13.51
CA PHE A 410 -12.21 25.47 -13.41
C PHE A 410 -13.49 26.22 -12.97
N GLY A 411 -14.39 25.59 -12.22
CA GLY A 411 -15.65 26.20 -11.78
C GLY A 411 -16.73 26.30 -12.86
N SER A 412 -16.53 25.63 -14.01
CA SER A 412 -17.43 25.72 -15.18
C SER A 412 -18.69 24.85 -15.07
N GLY A 413 -18.83 24.03 -14.04
CA GLY A 413 -19.88 23.00 -13.96
C GLY A 413 -19.59 21.75 -14.80
N PHE A 414 -18.66 21.81 -15.75
CA PHE A 414 -18.24 20.66 -16.54
C PHE A 414 -17.37 19.71 -15.67
N LEU A 415 -17.60 18.40 -15.75
CA LEU A 415 -16.97 17.38 -14.88
C LEU A 415 -17.26 17.58 -13.38
N MET A 416 -18.47 17.99 -13.00
CA MET A 416 -18.95 17.88 -11.63
C MET A 416 -19.18 16.41 -11.29
N ILE A 417 -18.15 15.75 -10.75
CA ILE A 417 -18.17 14.31 -10.48
C ILE A 417 -18.19 13.97 -8.98
N THR A 418 -18.11 14.97 -8.12
CA THR A 418 -18.20 14.77 -6.65
C THR A 418 -19.54 14.14 -6.30
N GLY A 419 -19.52 13.15 -5.41
CA GLY A 419 -20.70 12.40 -5.03
C GLY A 419 -21.14 11.32 -6.03
N THR A 420 -20.35 11.02 -7.06
CA THR A 420 -20.61 9.94 -8.02
C THR A 420 -19.65 8.76 -7.84
N ALA A 421 -19.99 7.57 -8.38
CA ALA A 421 -19.06 6.46 -8.42
C ALA A 421 -17.82 6.76 -9.31
N PHE A 422 -17.97 7.68 -10.26
CA PHE A 422 -16.91 8.01 -11.20
C PHE A 422 -15.69 8.67 -10.51
N ILE A 423 -15.92 9.53 -9.50
CA ILE A 423 -14.81 10.14 -8.75
C ILE A 423 -13.98 9.07 -8.01
N LEU A 424 -14.64 8.05 -7.44
CA LEU A 424 -13.96 6.92 -6.78
C LEU A 424 -13.19 6.08 -7.79
N ILE A 425 -13.79 5.76 -8.94
CA ILE A 425 -13.13 5.00 -10.01
C ILE A 425 -11.89 5.74 -10.48
N MET A 426 -11.98 7.05 -10.75
CA MET A 426 -10.85 7.84 -11.24
C MET A 426 -9.76 8.00 -10.18
N SER A 427 -10.12 8.24 -8.92
CA SER A 427 -9.14 8.37 -7.83
C SER A 427 -8.38 7.06 -7.59
N LEU A 428 -9.07 5.92 -7.61
CA LEU A 428 -8.46 4.60 -7.50
C LEU A 428 -7.56 4.30 -8.71
N SER A 429 -8.04 4.61 -9.92
CA SER A 429 -7.28 4.40 -11.16
C SER A 429 -5.97 5.19 -11.14
N VAL A 430 -6.04 6.50 -10.92
CA VAL A 430 -4.86 7.38 -10.87
C VAL A 430 -3.87 6.90 -9.81
N ARG A 431 -4.36 6.56 -8.61
CA ARG A 431 -3.51 6.18 -7.49
C ARG A 431 -2.80 4.83 -7.69
N ARG A 432 -3.41 3.89 -8.40
CA ARG A 432 -2.88 2.51 -8.56
C ARG A 432 -2.21 2.26 -9.91
N LEU A 433 -2.35 3.19 -10.85
CA LEU A 433 -1.72 3.12 -12.16
C LEU A 433 -0.19 2.89 -12.12
N PRO A 434 0.58 3.51 -11.19
CA PRO A 434 2.04 3.31 -11.09
C PRO A 434 2.46 1.85 -10.92
N TYR A 435 1.70 1.06 -10.15
CA TYR A 435 2.03 -0.35 -9.90
C TYR A 435 2.06 -1.17 -11.20
N THR A 436 0.99 -1.03 -12.00
CA THR A 436 0.88 -1.77 -13.26
C THR A 436 1.84 -1.22 -14.32
N ILE A 437 2.07 0.11 -14.37
CA ILE A 437 3.06 0.70 -15.29
C ILE A 437 4.45 0.11 -15.01
N ARG A 438 4.93 0.13 -13.76
CA ARG A 438 6.29 -0.32 -13.43
C ARG A 438 6.50 -1.81 -13.71
N SER A 439 5.54 -2.65 -13.38
CA SER A 439 5.59 -4.08 -13.68
C SER A 439 5.59 -4.34 -15.19
N SER A 440 4.74 -3.62 -15.95
CA SER A 440 4.67 -3.72 -17.41
C SER A 440 5.94 -3.22 -18.09
N VAL A 441 6.52 -2.09 -17.62
CA VAL A 441 7.80 -1.55 -18.12
C VAL A 441 8.92 -2.57 -17.91
N ALA A 442 9.02 -3.15 -16.70
CA ALA A 442 10.04 -4.16 -16.40
C ALA A 442 9.93 -5.39 -17.31
N SER A 443 8.70 -5.86 -17.57
CA SER A 443 8.46 -6.98 -18.50
C SER A 443 8.82 -6.61 -19.96
N LEU A 444 8.44 -5.41 -20.42
CA LEU A 444 8.73 -4.95 -21.79
C LEU A 444 10.24 -4.75 -22.03
N GLN A 445 10.99 -4.32 -21.04
CA GLN A 445 12.44 -4.15 -21.14
C GLN A 445 13.18 -5.48 -21.35
N GLN A 446 12.58 -6.62 -20.98
CA GLN A 446 13.13 -7.96 -21.23
C GLN A 446 12.87 -8.47 -22.66
N ILE A 447 11.98 -7.80 -23.40
CA ILE A 447 11.63 -8.18 -24.78
C ILE A 447 12.55 -7.45 -25.76
N ALA A 448 13.27 -8.19 -26.59
CA ALA A 448 14.17 -7.60 -27.58
C ALA A 448 13.37 -6.79 -28.63
N PRO A 449 13.78 -5.56 -28.98
CA PRO A 449 13.12 -4.74 -30.02
C PRO A 449 13.05 -5.41 -31.38
N SER A 450 14.04 -6.26 -31.72
CA SER A 450 14.10 -7.01 -32.97
C SER A 450 12.89 -7.88 -33.27
N ILE A 451 12.16 -8.33 -32.23
CA ILE A 451 10.92 -9.08 -32.41
C ILE A 451 9.83 -8.22 -33.07
N GLU A 452 9.71 -6.95 -32.64
CA GLU A 452 8.77 -6.00 -33.21
C GLU A 452 9.19 -5.61 -34.64
N GLU A 453 10.50 -5.39 -34.87
CA GLU A 453 11.06 -5.08 -36.17
C GLU A 453 10.85 -6.24 -37.18
N ALA A 454 11.05 -7.48 -36.77
CA ALA A 454 10.79 -8.64 -37.59
C ALA A 454 9.31 -8.77 -37.99
N ALA A 455 8.40 -8.51 -37.05
CA ALA A 455 6.96 -8.53 -37.35
C ALA A 455 6.55 -7.40 -38.33
N GLU A 456 7.10 -6.19 -38.17
CA GLU A 456 6.89 -5.07 -39.11
C GLU A 456 7.46 -5.39 -40.51
N SER A 457 8.62 -6.05 -40.58
CA SER A 457 9.24 -6.50 -41.84
C SER A 457 8.41 -7.56 -42.56
N LEU A 458 7.66 -8.40 -41.84
CA LEU A 458 6.72 -9.36 -42.36
C LEU A 458 5.35 -8.74 -42.71
N GLY A 459 5.21 -7.40 -42.68
CA GLY A 459 4.02 -6.68 -43.10
C GLY A 459 3.00 -6.42 -42.00
N SER A 460 3.32 -6.70 -40.73
CA SER A 460 2.44 -6.34 -39.62
C SER A 460 2.42 -4.82 -39.40
N SER A 461 1.24 -4.23 -39.30
CA SER A 461 1.14 -2.82 -38.91
C SER A 461 1.58 -2.63 -37.47
N ARG A 462 2.11 -1.44 -37.13
CA ARG A 462 2.60 -1.10 -35.77
C ARG A 462 1.57 -1.37 -34.67
N LEU A 463 0.29 -1.09 -34.92
CA LEU A 463 -0.79 -1.37 -33.95
C LEU A 463 -1.04 -2.87 -33.81
N ASN A 464 -1.00 -3.63 -34.91
CA ASN A 464 -1.14 -5.07 -34.85
C ASN A 464 0.05 -5.72 -34.15
N THR A 465 1.27 -5.26 -34.38
CA THR A 465 2.47 -5.73 -33.69
C THR A 465 2.34 -5.47 -32.18
N PHE A 466 1.94 -4.26 -31.78
CA PHE A 466 1.68 -3.94 -30.39
C PHE A 466 0.60 -4.85 -29.77
N ALA A 467 -0.57 -4.96 -30.43
CA ALA A 467 -1.71 -5.69 -29.86
C ALA A 467 -1.54 -7.21 -29.86
N LYS A 468 -0.98 -7.79 -30.93
CA LYS A 468 -0.93 -9.25 -31.14
C LYS A 468 0.41 -9.90 -30.76
N ILE A 469 1.47 -9.12 -30.62
CA ILE A 469 2.82 -9.64 -30.32
C ILE A 469 3.33 -9.06 -29.01
N THR A 470 3.52 -7.76 -28.93
CA THR A 470 4.15 -7.11 -27.76
C THR A 470 3.29 -7.24 -26.50
N THR A 471 1.98 -6.94 -26.58
CA THR A 471 1.08 -7.03 -25.42
C THR A 471 0.95 -8.44 -24.86
N PRO A 472 0.76 -9.52 -25.66
CA PRO A 472 0.79 -10.88 -25.14
C PRO A 472 2.13 -11.28 -24.48
N MET A 473 3.26 -10.82 -25.03
CA MET A 473 4.57 -11.08 -24.44
C MET A 473 4.77 -10.35 -23.10
N MET A 474 4.15 -9.18 -22.92
CA MET A 474 4.16 -8.41 -21.65
C MET A 474 3.15 -8.94 -20.64
N LEU A 475 2.31 -9.90 -20.96
CA LEU A 475 1.12 -10.26 -20.18
C LEU A 475 1.46 -10.65 -18.73
N SER A 476 2.59 -11.31 -18.50
CA SER A 476 3.06 -11.68 -17.16
C SER A 476 3.29 -10.45 -16.27
N GLY A 477 3.93 -9.41 -16.80
CA GLY A 477 4.15 -8.15 -16.09
C GLY A 477 2.85 -7.36 -15.89
N ILE A 478 1.98 -7.31 -16.90
CA ILE A 478 0.67 -6.67 -16.80
C ILE A 478 -0.18 -7.32 -15.71
N ILE A 479 -0.27 -8.66 -15.69
CA ILE A 479 -1.03 -9.41 -14.69
C ILE A 479 -0.45 -9.18 -13.28
N SER A 480 0.88 -9.26 -13.11
CA SER A 480 1.52 -9.03 -11.81
C SER A 480 1.21 -7.63 -11.25
N GLY A 481 1.32 -6.60 -12.09
CA GLY A 481 0.95 -5.23 -11.71
C GLY A 481 -0.54 -5.05 -11.44
N ALA A 482 -1.40 -5.71 -12.23
CA ALA A 482 -2.85 -5.70 -12.05
C ALA A 482 -3.28 -6.36 -10.73
N ILE A 483 -2.66 -7.48 -10.33
CA ILE A 483 -2.90 -8.14 -9.05
C ILE A 483 -2.60 -7.18 -7.89
N LEU A 484 -1.44 -6.55 -7.92
CA LEU A 484 -1.03 -5.61 -6.87
C LEU A 484 -1.96 -4.40 -6.82
N SER A 485 -2.36 -3.85 -7.96
CA SER A 485 -3.35 -2.79 -8.07
C SER A 485 -4.70 -3.20 -7.49
N TRP A 486 -5.21 -4.38 -7.84
CA TRP A 486 -6.48 -4.92 -7.36
C TRP A 486 -6.54 -5.07 -5.85
N VAL A 487 -5.56 -5.76 -5.26
CA VAL A 487 -5.50 -5.99 -3.80
C VAL A 487 -5.48 -4.68 -3.03
N THR A 488 -4.70 -3.71 -3.53
CA THR A 488 -4.60 -2.39 -2.88
C THR A 488 -5.82 -1.51 -3.11
N MET A 489 -6.60 -1.69 -4.20
CA MET A 489 -7.86 -1.00 -4.43
C MET A 489 -8.99 -1.51 -3.53
N ILE A 490 -9.15 -2.84 -3.40
CA ILE A 490 -10.21 -3.43 -2.56
C ILE A 490 -10.07 -3.00 -1.09
N SER A 491 -8.83 -2.87 -0.61
CA SER A 491 -8.53 -2.52 0.78
C SER A 491 -8.37 -1.01 1.03
N GLU A 492 -8.66 -0.18 0.03
CA GLU A 492 -8.43 1.26 0.11
C GLU A 492 -9.49 1.95 0.99
N LEU A 493 -9.05 2.69 2.02
CA LEU A 493 -9.87 3.49 2.90
C LEU A 493 -9.58 4.98 2.79
N SER A 494 -8.31 5.37 2.73
CA SER A 494 -7.86 6.76 2.97
C SER A 494 -8.47 7.77 1.99
N THR A 495 -8.60 7.41 0.72
CA THR A 495 -9.25 8.24 -0.30
C THR A 495 -10.76 8.02 -0.31
N SER A 496 -11.17 6.74 -0.16
CA SER A 496 -12.58 6.36 -0.24
C SER A 496 -13.42 6.97 0.86
N ILE A 497 -12.87 7.15 2.07
CA ILE A 497 -13.58 7.76 3.22
C ILE A 497 -13.92 9.24 2.99
N LEU A 498 -13.25 9.91 2.09
CA LEU A 498 -13.52 11.30 1.71
C LEU A 498 -14.49 11.40 0.53
N LEU A 499 -14.37 10.48 -0.43
CA LEU A 499 -15.07 10.58 -1.72
C LEU A 499 -16.40 9.82 -1.78
N TYR A 500 -16.72 8.97 -0.77
CA TYR A 500 -17.94 8.17 -0.81
C TYR A 500 -19.20 8.99 -0.56
N ASN A 501 -20.31 8.45 -1.01
CA ASN A 501 -21.65 8.80 -0.56
C ASN A 501 -22.41 7.53 -0.17
N VAL A 502 -23.67 7.68 0.24
CA VAL A 502 -24.51 6.54 0.69
C VAL A 502 -24.60 5.45 -0.38
N LYS A 503 -24.70 5.82 -1.68
CA LYS A 503 -24.84 4.87 -2.80
C LYS A 503 -23.53 4.24 -3.23
N THR A 504 -22.38 4.90 -2.99
CA THR A 504 -21.05 4.49 -3.45
C THR A 504 -20.16 3.96 -2.33
N ARG A 505 -20.69 3.82 -1.12
CA ARG A 505 -19.97 3.31 0.05
C ARG A 505 -19.36 1.93 -0.24
N THR A 506 -18.08 1.76 0.08
CA THR A 506 -17.35 0.49 0.01
C THR A 506 -17.35 -0.23 1.36
N MET A 507 -17.00 -1.53 1.39
CA MET A 507 -16.87 -2.27 2.66
C MET A 507 -15.85 -1.66 3.60
N THR A 508 -14.74 -1.13 3.08
CA THR A 508 -13.71 -0.49 3.88
C THR A 508 -14.27 0.69 4.67
N VAL A 509 -15.05 1.54 4.02
CA VAL A 509 -15.77 2.65 4.65
C VAL A 509 -16.86 2.13 5.60
N ALA A 510 -17.60 1.09 5.22
CA ALA A 510 -18.64 0.51 6.07
C ALA A 510 -18.04 -0.09 7.35
N ILE A 511 -16.95 -0.85 7.27
CA ILE A 511 -16.25 -1.41 8.44
C ILE A 511 -15.81 -0.28 9.37
N TYR A 512 -15.16 0.74 8.83
CA TYR A 512 -14.71 1.90 9.61
C TYR A 512 -15.86 2.58 10.34
N THR A 513 -16.96 2.86 9.64
CA THR A 513 -18.13 3.50 10.24
C THR A 513 -18.83 2.64 11.29
N GLU A 514 -18.90 1.31 11.08
CA GLU A 514 -19.49 0.39 12.04
C GLU A 514 -18.62 0.20 13.30
N VAL A 515 -17.29 0.23 13.15
CA VAL A 515 -16.35 0.25 14.30
C VAL A 515 -16.56 1.51 15.14
N LEU A 516 -16.66 2.69 14.52
CA LEU A 516 -16.90 3.95 15.24
C LEU A 516 -18.26 3.98 15.93
N ARG A 517 -19.26 3.32 15.37
CA ARG A 517 -20.61 3.18 15.99
C ARG A 517 -20.66 2.12 17.09
N GLY A 518 -19.60 1.35 17.30
CA GLY A 518 -19.57 0.24 18.24
C GLY A 518 -20.27 -1.04 17.78
N ASN A 519 -20.68 -1.13 16.51
CA ASN A 519 -21.30 -2.33 15.93
C ASN A 519 -20.24 -3.39 15.58
N TYR A 520 -19.50 -3.83 16.57
CA TYR A 520 -18.33 -4.67 16.41
C TYR A 520 -18.60 -6.01 15.70
N GLY A 521 -19.76 -6.63 15.91
CA GLY A 521 -20.10 -7.87 15.22
C GLY A 521 -20.29 -7.69 13.71
N VAL A 522 -20.99 -6.62 13.28
CA VAL A 522 -21.17 -6.31 11.86
C VAL A 522 -19.85 -5.91 11.22
N ALA A 523 -19.03 -5.12 11.92
CA ALA A 523 -17.68 -4.76 11.46
C ALA A 523 -16.79 -6.00 11.28
N ALA A 524 -16.84 -6.96 12.22
CA ALA A 524 -16.11 -8.22 12.12
C ALA A 524 -16.59 -9.09 10.95
N ALA A 525 -17.91 -9.19 10.74
CA ALA A 525 -18.48 -9.92 9.61
C ALA A 525 -18.05 -9.32 8.25
N LEU A 526 -18.16 -7.99 8.09
CA LEU A 526 -17.71 -7.30 6.88
C LEU A 526 -16.20 -7.44 6.66
N SER A 527 -15.40 -7.35 7.73
CA SER A 527 -13.94 -7.54 7.66
C SER A 527 -13.56 -8.96 7.25
N THR A 528 -14.31 -9.96 7.73
CA THR A 528 -14.13 -11.36 7.31
C THR A 528 -14.47 -11.53 5.83
N ILE A 529 -15.58 -10.97 5.36
CA ILE A 529 -15.96 -10.99 3.94
C ILE A 529 -14.87 -10.32 3.09
N LEU A 530 -14.36 -9.15 3.53
CA LEU A 530 -13.28 -8.44 2.83
C LEU A 530 -12.00 -9.27 2.76
N THR A 531 -11.61 -9.93 3.86
CA THR A 531 -10.44 -10.82 3.91
C THR A 531 -10.60 -12.01 2.97
N VAL A 532 -11.76 -12.66 2.97
CA VAL A 532 -12.05 -13.78 2.06
C VAL A 532 -12.01 -13.33 0.61
N LEU A 533 -12.58 -12.17 0.27
CA LEU A 533 -12.52 -11.61 -1.08
C LEU A 533 -11.09 -11.28 -1.50
N THR A 534 -10.30 -10.68 -0.62
CA THR A 534 -8.90 -10.31 -0.91
C THR A 534 -8.04 -11.55 -1.11
N VAL A 535 -8.08 -12.49 -0.19
CA VAL A 535 -7.30 -13.74 -0.28
C VAL A 535 -7.79 -14.61 -1.43
N GLY A 536 -9.11 -14.75 -1.59
CA GLY A 536 -9.70 -15.54 -2.68
C GLY A 536 -9.36 -14.99 -4.07
N SER A 537 -9.42 -13.66 -4.26
CA SER A 537 -9.02 -13.03 -5.51
C SER A 537 -7.52 -13.22 -5.79
N LEU A 538 -6.66 -13.13 -4.77
CA LEU A 538 -5.24 -13.40 -4.92
C LEU A 538 -4.97 -14.83 -5.37
N LEU A 539 -5.57 -15.82 -4.70
CA LEU A 539 -5.41 -17.24 -5.07
C LEU A 539 -5.92 -17.52 -6.49
N LEU A 540 -7.03 -16.89 -6.88
CA LEU A 540 -7.56 -16.96 -8.25
C LEU A 540 -6.56 -16.40 -9.27
N PHE A 541 -6.00 -15.21 -9.00
CA PHE A 541 -5.00 -14.59 -9.87
C PHE A 541 -3.72 -15.42 -9.98
N MET A 542 -3.23 -15.98 -8.86
CA MET A 542 -2.07 -16.89 -8.88
C MET A 542 -2.30 -18.11 -9.76
N LYS A 543 -3.49 -18.69 -9.70
CA LYS A 543 -3.87 -19.83 -10.54
C LYS A 543 -3.91 -19.45 -12.03
N ILE A 544 -4.43 -18.28 -12.37
CA ILE A 544 -4.50 -17.76 -13.75
C ILE A 544 -3.10 -17.44 -14.29
N SER A 545 -2.26 -16.82 -13.48
CA SER A 545 -0.90 -16.42 -13.86
C SER A 545 0.06 -17.60 -14.06
N LYS A 546 -0.30 -18.83 -13.68
CA LYS A 546 0.60 -20.00 -13.67
C LYS A 546 1.92 -19.76 -12.94
N SER A 547 2.02 -18.71 -12.16
CA SER A 547 3.22 -18.34 -11.40
C SER A 547 3.24 -19.09 -10.08
N ASN A 548 4.19 -20.03 -9.93
CA ASN A 548 4.42 -20.74 -8.66
C ASN A 548 5.20 -19.91 -7.62
N SER A 549 5.64 -18.72 -7.99
CA SER A 549 6.37 -17.81 -7.08
C SER A 549 5.74 -16.42 -7.13
N ILE A 550 5.30 -15.94 -5.98
CA ILE A 550 4.95 -14.53 -5.82
C ILE A 550 6.26 -13.76 -5.69
N THR A 551 6.78 -13.28 -6.81
CA THR A 551 7.70 -12.15 -6.83
C THR A 551 6.82 -10.90 -6.88
N LEU A 552 6.53 -10.33 -5.70
CA LEU A 552 5.87 -9.04 -5.54
C LEU A 552 6.87 -7.90 -5.73
#